data_d89dac689ff5c5276f57372d27fbd7b9
#
_entry.id   d89dac689ff5c5276f57372d27fbd7b9
#
_cell.length_a   1.000
_cell.length_b   1.000
_cell.length_c   1.000
_cell.angle_alpha   90.00
_cell.angle_beta   90.00
_cell.angle_gamma   90.00
#
_symmetry.space_group_name_H-M   'P 1'
#
loop_
_entity.id
_entity.type
_entity.pdbx_description
1 polymer ?
#
loop_
_entity_poly.entity_id
_entity_poly.type
_entity_poly.pdbx_seq_one_letter_code
_entity_poly.pdbx_strand_id
1 'polypeptide(L)'
;MVAAEAGVGAATAYTYFSSKEHLVAEVFWRRLASTPVPPDDSPDQIDRVVTVLRHIALLVADEPELAGAVTTALLGKDPDVEHLRFRIGREIHERLTCALGAQCDSNVIESLEQLYAGALVRAGMGYASYTEIAARLEASARLLLT
;
A
#
# COMPACT_ATOMS: atom_id res chain seq x y z
N MET A 1 -6.19 5.80 18.99
CA MET A 1 -5.05 5.55 18.13
C MET A 1 -5.36 5.83 16.66
N VAL A 2 -6.28 5.12 16.02
CA VAL A 2 -6.66 5.38 14.62
C VAL A 2 -7.30 6.76 14.44
N ALA A 3 -8.16 7.18 15.36
CA ALA A 3 -8.77 8.50 15.33
C ALA A 3 -7.74 9.63 15.47
N ALA A 4 -6.72 9.46 16.33
CA ALA A 4 -5.63 10.43 16.49
C ALA A 4 -4.78 10.51 15.22
N GLU A 5 -4.52 9.40 14.54
CA GLU A 5 -3.80 9.35 13.26
C GLU A 5 -4.56 10.11 12.16
N ALA A 6 -5.88 10.04 12.15
CA ALA A 6 -6.73 10.81 11.24
C ALA A 6 -6.85 12.29 11.62
N GLY A 7 -6.32 12.71 12.78
CA GLY A 7 -6.37 14.09 13.25
C GLY A 7 -7.70 14.50 13.85
N VAL A 8 -8.51 13.56 14.34
CA VAL A 8 -9.81 13.81 14.97
C VAL A 8 -9.98 13.00 16.24
N GLY A 9 -10.83 13.45 17.17
CA GLY A 9 -11.21 12.68 18.34
C GLY A 9 -12.10 11.48 18.00
N ALA A 10 -12.17 10.48 18.87
CA ALA A 10 -12.92 9.24 18.62
C ALA A 10 -14.41 9.51 18.28
N ALA A 11 -15.08 10.35 19.05
CA ALA A 11 -16.49 10.69 18.80
C ALA A 11 -16.68 11.43 17.48
N THR A 12 -15.74 12.32 17.12
CA THR A 12 -15.77 13.05 15.85
C THR A 12 -15.47 12.11 14.68
N ALA A 13 -14.54 11.15 14.84
CA ALA A 13 -14.23 10.16 13.83
C ALA A 13 -15.47 9.34 13.44
N TYR A 14 -16.25 8.86 14.41
CA TYR A 14 -17.47 8.09 14.15
C TYR A 14 -18.62 8.94 13.59
N THR A 15 -18.54 10.28 13.66
CA THR A 15 -19.49 11.17 12.99
C THR A 15 -19.21 11.26 11.47
N TYR A 16 -17.94 11.22 11.07
CA TYR A 16 -17.52 11.37 9.67
C TYR A 16 -17.28 10.04 8.94
N PHE A 17 -17.08 8.95 9.67
CA PHE A 17 -16.75 7.66 9.11
C PHE A 17 -17.82 6.61 9.45
N SER A 18 -18.29 5.91 8.43
CA SER A 18 -19.38 4.93 8.55
C SER A 18 -19.01 3.68 9.36
N SER A 19 -17.70 3.38 9.46
CA SER A 19 -17.21 2.19 10.15
C SER A 19 -15.75 2.36 10.55
N LYS A 20 -15.26 1.46 11.40
CA LYS A 20 -13.83 1.37 11.74
C LYS A 20 -12.99 1.11 10.49
N GLU A 21 -13.47 0.24 9.61
CA GLU A 21 -12.80 -0.10 8.36
C GLU A 21 -12.66 1.12 7.47
N HIS A 22 -13.70 1.94 7.37
CA HIS A 22 -13.66 3.21 6.62
C HIS A 22 -12.60 4.15 7.20
N LEU A 23 -12.56 4.33 8.52
CA LEU A 23 -11.58 5.17 9.19
C LEU A 23 -10.14 4.68 8.93
N VAL A 24 -9.92 3.39 9.09
CA VAL A 24 -8.60 2.77 8.87
C VAL A 24 -8.13 2.94 7.42
N ALA A 25 -9.00 2.71 6.46
CA ALA A 25 -8.69 2.90 5.05
C ALA A 25 -8.36 4.35 4.72
N GLU A 26 -9.08 5.32 5.33
CA GLU A 26 -8.81 6.76 5.16
C GLU A 26 -7.44 7.14 5.74
N VAL A 27 -7.06 6.61 6.89
CA VAL A 27 -5.73 6.82 7.48
C VAL A 27 -4.64 6.36 6.51
N PHE A 28 -4.78 5.16 5.97
CA PHE A 28 -3.81 4.63 5.01
C PHE A 28 -3.75 5.49 3.73
N TRP A 29 -4.91 5.87 3.18
CA TRP A 29 -4.97 6.73 2.01
C TRP A 29 -4.25 8.06 2.23
N ARG A 30 -4.48 8.70 3.38
CA ARG A 30 -3.82 9.98 3.70
C ARG A 30 -2.32 9.83 3.84
N ARG A 31 -1.83 8.76 4.45
CA ARG A 31 -0.39 8.46 4.50
C ARG A 31 0.20 8.29 3.11
N LEU A 32 -0.44 7.45 2.30
CA LEU A 32 0.01 7.19 0.94
C LEU A 32 0.07 8.49 0.13
N ALA A 33 -1.01 9.26 0.15
CA ALA A 33 -1.11 10.49 -0.63
C ALA A 33 -0.15 11.60 -0.17
N SER A 34 0.13 11.67 1.14
CA SER A 34 0.99 12.72 1.72
C SER A 34 2.47 12.34 1.78
N THR A 35 2.83 11.12 1.46
CA THR A 35 4.21 10.63 1.54
C THR A 35 4.70 10.27 0.13
N PRO A 36 5.31 11.20 -0.60
CA PRO A 36 5.80 10.92 -1.94
C PRO A 36 6.93 9.90 -1.92
N VAL A 37 7.03 9.12 -3.00
CA VAL A 37 8.14 8.20 -3.18
C VAL A 37 9.45 9.01 -3.23
N PRO A 38 10.50 8.59 -2.50
CA PRO A 38 11.79 9.24 -2.60
C PRO A 38 12.29 9.25 -4.05
N PRO A 39 12.93 10.34 -4.50
CA PRO A 39 13.53 10.38 -5.84
C PRO A 39 14.48 9.21 -6.04
N ASP A 40 14.34 8.54 -7.17
CA ASP A 40 15.24 7.47 -7.58
C ASP A 40 15.60 7.68 -9.05
N ASP A 41 16.81 8.21 -9.26
CA ASP A 41 17.36 8.52 -10.58
C ASP A 41 18.13 7.32 -11.17
N SER A 42 17.95 6.12 -10.61
CA SER A 42 18.58 4.91 -11.14
C SER A 42 18.20 4.70 -12.60
N PRO A 43 19.18 4.44 -13.48
CA PRO A 43 18.90 4.09 -14.87
C PRO A 43 18.17 2.74 -14.96
N ASP A 44 18.29 1.88 -13.94
CA ASP A 44 17.65 0.57 -13.91
C ASP A 44 16.20 0.69 -13.43
N GLN A 45 15.27 0.29 -14.30
CA GLN A 45 13.85 0.26 -13.96
C GLN A 45 13.52 -0.67 -12.78
N ILE A 46 14.30 -1.74 -12.60
CA ILE A 46 14.10 -2.68 -11.50
C ILE A 46 14.35 -1.97 -10.17
N ASP A 47 15.42 -1.21 -10.06
CA ASP A 47 15.72 -0.45 -8.84
C ASP A 47 14.63 0.57 -8.53
N ARG A 48 14.15 1.29 -9.55
CA ARG A 48 13.05 2.24 -9.37
C ARG A 48 11.77 1.58 -8.87
N VAL A 49 11.41 0.43 -9.44
CA VAL A 49 10.22 -0.36 -9.01
C VAL A 49 10.40 -0.84 -7.58
N VAL A 50 11.57 -1.37 -7.24
CA VAL A 50 11.90 -1.82 -5.88
C VAL A 50 11.74 -0.66 -4.89
N THR A 51 12.23 0.53 -5.23
CA THR A 51 12.08 1.73 -4.40
C THR A 51 10.61 2.02 -4.12
N VAL A 52 9.75 1.99 -5.14
CA VAL A 52 8.30 2.19 -4.98
C VAL A 52 7.68 1.15 -4.06
N LEU A 53 7.91 -0.13 -4.32
CA LEU A 53 7.32 -1.22 -3.54
C LEU A 53 7.76 -1.19 -2.08
N ARG A 54 9.05 -0.97 -1.83
CA ARG A 54 9.58 -0.86 -0.47
C ARG A 54 8.98 0.33 0.27
N HIS A 55 8.90 1.48 -0.40
CA HIS A 55 8.34 2.69 0.18
C HIS A 55 6.89 2.48 0.63
N ILE A 56 6.06 1.90 -0.23
CA ILE A 56 4.64 1.64 0.10
C ILE A 56 4.55 0.61 1.24
N ALA A 57 5.31 -0.46 1.18
CA ALA A 57 5.30 -1.49 2.22
C ALA A 57 5.71 -0.96 3.60
N LEU A 58 6.61 0.02 3.64
CA LEU A 58 7.11 0.58 4.90
C LEU A 58 6.21 1.66 5.51
N LEU A 59 5.17 2.11 4.81
CA LEU A 59 4.25 3.15 5.33
C LEU A 59 3.59 2.77 6.66
N VAL A 60 3.34 1.49 6.90
CA VAL A 60 2.68 0.97 8.09
C VAL A 60 3.44 -0.19 8.75
N ALA A 61 4.65 -0.49 8.29
CA ALA A 61 5.39 -1.68 8.71
C ALA A 61 5.80 -1.67 10.18
N ASP A 62 6.02 -0.50 10.76
CA ASP A 62 6.35 -0.30 12.17
C ASP A 62 5.12 -0.26 13.09
N GLU A 63 3.91 -0.35 12.53
CA GLU A 63 2.65 -0.37 13.25
C GLU A 63 1.85 -1.62 12.84
N PRO A 64 2.22 -2.82 13.32
CA PRO A 64 1.63 -4.07 12.86
C PRO A 64 0.12 -4.19 13.10
N GLU A 65 -0.41 -3.58 14.15
CA GLU A 65 -1.85 -3.56 14.40
C GLU A 65 -2.59 -2.73 13.34
N LEU A 66 -2.05 -1.56 12.99
CA LEU A 66 -2.60 -0.73 11.94
C LEU A 66 -2.47 -1.43 10.58
N ALA A 67 -1.31 -2.00 10.28
CA ALA A 67 -1.07 -2.74 9.04
C ALA A 67 -2.07 -3.89 8.85
N GLY A 68 -2.32 -4.67 9.90
CA GLY A 68 -3.32 -5.73 9.89
C GLY A 68 -4.74 -5.21 9.69
N ALA A 69 -5.09 -4.12 10.36
CA ALA A 69 -6.39 -3.47 10.22
C ALA A 69 -6.61 -2.92 8.80
N VAL A 70 -5.59 -2.32 8.20
CA VAL A 70 -5.63 -1.84 6.81
C VAL A 70 -5.87 -3.00 5.84
N THR A 71 -5.12 -4.09 5.99
CA THR A 71 -5.28 -5.28 5.14
C THR A 71 -6.70 -5.84 5.22
N THR A 72 -7.24 -5.98 6.42
CA THR A 72 -8.61 -6.45 6.64
C THR A 72 -9.64 -5.50 6.04
N ALA A 73 -9.47 -4.19 6.25
CA ALA A 73 -10.38 -3.18 5.75
C ALA A 73 -10.44 -3.18 4.22
N LEU A 74 -9.30 -3.27 3.55
CA LEU A 74 -9.23 -3.25 2.09
C LEU A 74 -9.82 -4.50 1.45
N LEU A 75 -9.87 -5.62 2.16
CA LEU A 75 -10.53 -6.86 1.71
C LEU A 75 -12.03 -6.87 2.01
N GLY A 76 -12.52 -5.95 2.83
CA GLY A 76 -13.92 -5.87 3.22
C GLY A 76 -14.83 -5.38 2.11
N LYS A 77 -16.15 -5.42 2.38
CA LYS A 77 -17.20 -5.05 1.43
C LYS A 77 -17.91 -3.74 1.75
N ASP A 78 -17.35 -2.93 2.66
CA ASP A 78 -17.90 -1.63 2.99
C ASP A 78 -17.85 -0.72 1.74
N PRO A 79 -18.98 -0.14 1.29
CA PRO A 79 -19.00 0.72 0.11
C PRO A 79 -18.09 1.94 0.22
N ASP A 80 -17.94 2.51 1.41
CA ASP A 80 -17.07 3.67 1.65
C ASP A 80 -15.59 3.28 1.55
N VAL A 81 -15.26 2.05 1.93
CA VAL A 81 -13.91 1.49 1.74
C VAL A 81 -13.65 1.19 0.27
N GLU A 82 -14.65 0.74 -0.47
CA GLU A 82 -14.50 0.48 -1.91
C GLU A 82 -14.01 1.71 -2.67
N HIS A 83 -14.58 2.87 -2.38
CA HIS A 83 -14.14 4.13 -2.97
C HIS A 83 -12.67 4.43 -2.67
N LEU A 84 -12.25 4.26 -1.43
CA LEU A 84 -10.86 4.44 -1.01
C LEU A 84 -9.93 3.41 -1.63
N ARG A 85 -10.38 2.16 -1.76
CA ARG A 85 -9.63 1.09 -2.42
C ARG A 85 -9.29 1.47 -3.86
N PHE A 86 -10.22 2.04 -4.61
CA PHE A 86 -9.97 2.51 -5.97
C PHE A 86 -8.94 3.65 -6.00
N ARG A 87 -9.02 4.59 -5.07
CA ARG A 87 -8.06 5.70 -4.97
C ARG A 87 -6.65 5.19 -4.63
N ILE A 88 -6.55 4.30 -3.66
CA ILE A 88 -5.30 3.66 -3.25
C ILE A 88 -4.70 2.86 -4.42
N GLY A 89 -5.50 2.03 -5.06
CA GLY A 89 -5.06 1.23 -6.19
C GLY A 89 -4.56 2.07 -7.34
N ARG A 90 -5.26 3.16 -7.67
CA ARG A 90 -4.84 4.08 -8.72
C ARG A 90 -3.51 4.77 -8.39
N GLU A 91 -3.34 5.22 -7.17
CA GLU A 91 -2.09 5.85 -6.74
C GLU A 91 -0.90 4.89 -6.85
N ILE A 92 -1.07 3.64 -6.41
CA ILE A 92 -0.04 2.61 -6.52
C ILE A 92 0.27 2.32 -8.00
N HIS A 93 -0.77 2.19 -8.81
CA HIS A 93 -0.65 1.97 -10.26
C HIS A 93 0.16 3.09 -10.93
N GLU A 94 -0.16 4.34 -10.64
CA GLU A 94 0.53 5.50 -11.19
C GLU A 94 2.01 5.53 -10.79
N ARG A 95 2.32 5.23 -9.53
CA ARG A 95 3.71 5.17 -9.04
C ARG A 95 4.53 4.07 -9.72
N LEU A 96 3.94 2.89 -9.91
CA LEU A 96 4.59 1.78 -10.60
C LEU A 96 4.78 2.10 -12.09
N THR A 97 3.78 2.71 -12.72
CA THR A 97 3.87 3.14 -14.13
C THR A 97 5.00 4.15 -14.32
N CYS A 98 5.12 5.13 -13.43
CA CYS A 98 6.22 6.10 -13.48
C CYS A 98 7.59 5.41 -13.33
N ALA A 99 7.71 4.44 -12.42
CA ALA A 99 8.96 3.72 -12.17
C ALA A 99 9.38 2.87 -13.37
N LEU A 100 8.42 2.22 -14.04
CA LEU A 100 8.68 1.38 -15.21
C LEU A 100 8.95 2.19 -16.50
N GLY A 101 8.37 3.38 -16.60
CA GLY A 101 8.50 4.22 -17.78
C GLY A 101 7.34 4.09 -18.75
N ALA A 102 7.32 4.97 -19.78
CA ALA A 102 6.17 5.18 -20.65
C ALA A 102 5.81 3.99 -21.56
N GLN A 103 6.70 3.04 -21.75
CA GLN A 103 6.48 1.86 -22.62
C GLN A 103 6.33 0.55 -21.85
N CYS A 104 5.86 0.63 -20.62
CA CYS A 104 5.68 -0.57 -19.81
C CYS A 104 4.46 -1.39 -20.27
N ASP A 105 4.60 -2.71 -20.18
CA ASP A 105 3.50 -3.64 -20.43
C ASP A 105 2.53 -3.61 -19.22
N SER A 106 1.24 -3.45 -19.52
CA SER A 106 0.19 -3.45 -18.47
C SER A 106 0.16 -4.76 -17.67
N ASN A 107 0.53 -5.89 -18.27
CA ASN A 107 0.63 -7.16 -17.56
C ASN A 107 1.73 -7.16 -16.50
N VAL A 108 2.81 -6.44 -16.75
CA VAL A 108 3.89 -6.28 -15.76
C VAL A 108 3.40 -5.47 -14.57
N ILE A 109 2.70 -4.38 -14.80
CA ILE A 109 2.13 -3.55 -13.73
C ILE A 109 1.14 -4.37 -12.90
N GLU A 110 0.21 -5.07 -13.54
CA GLU A 110 -0.76 -5.93 -12.86
C GLU A 110 -0.08 -7.01 -12.02
N SER A 111 0.97 -7.64 -12.55
CA SER A 111 1.74 -8.64 -11.83
C SER A 111 2.41 -8.06 -10.57
N LEU A 112 2.94 -6.85 -10.65
CA LEU A 112 3.53 -6.16 -9.51
C LEU A 112 2.47 -5.79 -8.46
N GLU A 113 1.30 -5.34 -8.90
CA GLU A 113 0.17 -5.05 -8.01
C GLU A 113 -0.30 -6.32 -7.27
N GLN A 114 -0.42 -7.43 -7.98
CA GLN A 114 -0.76 -8.73 -7.40
C GLN A 114 0.30 -9.19 -6.41
N LEU A 115 1.57 -8.99 -6.74
CA LEU A 115 2.69 -9.32 -5.87
C LEU A 115 2.62 -8.55 -4.54
N TYR A 116 2.37 -7.25 -4.61
CA TYR A 116 2.22 -6.40 -3.43
C TYR A 116 1.01 -6.83 -2.58
N ALA A 117 -0.15 -7.01 -3.19
CA ALA A 117 -1.36 -7.45 -2.50
C ALA A 117 -1.16 -8.82 -1.84
N GLY A 118 -0.55 -9.77 -2.54
CA GLY A 118 -0.24 -11.08 -2.02
C GLY A 118 0.72 -11.05 -0.83
N ALA A 119 1.73 -10.20 -0.88
CA ALA A 119 2.67 -10.01 0.21
C ALA A 119 1.98 -9.50 1.49
N LEU A 120 1.08 -8.52 1.36
CA LEU A 120 0.30 -8.00 2.49
C LEU A 120 -0.60 -9.07 3.11
N VAL A 121 -1.29 -9.85 2.29
CA VAL A 121 -2.16 -10.95 2.76
C VAL A 121 -1.32 -12.00 3.49
N ARG A 122 -0.16 -12.38 2.96
CA ARG A 122 0.74 -13.33 3.61
C ARG A 122 1.23 -12.85 4.98
N ALA A 123 1.55 -11.55 5.10
CA ALA A 123 1.90 -10.97 6.39
C ALA A 123 0.74 -11.00 7.37
N GLY A 124 -0.47 -10.70 6.91
CA GLY A 124 -1.69 -10.82 7.71
C GLY A 124 -1.97 -12.25 8.19
N MET A 125 -1.55 -13.25 7.42
CA MET A 125 -1.64 -14.67 7.78
C MET A 125 -0.50 -15.13 8.72
N GLY A 126 0.50 -14.29 8.98
CA GLY A 126 1.62 -14.63 9.86
C GLY A 126 2.80 -15.31 9.16
N TYR A 127 2.83 -15.41 7.83
CA TYR A 127 3.95 -16.00 7.09
C TYR A 127 5.19 -15.11 7.03
N ALA A 128 5.03 -13.82 7.26
CA ALA A 128 6.10 -12.84 7.33
C ALA A 128 5.64 -11.67 8.21
N SER A 129 6.58 -10.96 8.82
CA SER A 129 6.25 -9.70 9.47
C SER A 129 6.04 -8.61 8.41
N TYR A 130 5.34 -7.54 8.76
CA TYR A 130 5.15 -6.40 7.85
C TYR A 130 6.48 -5.70 7.52
N THR A 131 7.47 -5.75 8.42
CA THR A 131 8.83 -5.25 8.17
C THR A 131 9.60 -6.10 7.15
N GLU A 132 9.40 -7.41 7.16
CA GLU A 132 10.05 -8.32 6.22
C GLU A 132 9.49 -8.24 4.81
N ILE A 133 8.25 -7.75 4.66
CA ILE A 133 7.59 -7.62 3.35
C ILE A 133 8.46 -6.82 2.37
N ALA A 134 9.06 -5.73 2.81
CA ALA A 134 9.86 -4.88 1.94
C ALA A 134 10.99 -5.66 1.26
N ALA A 135 11.73 -6.47 2.02
CA ALA A 135 12.81 -7.30 1.46
C ALA A 135 12.29 -8.41 0.56
N ARG A 136 11.16 -9.03 0.94
CA ARG A 136 10.53 -10.09 0.14
C ARG A 136 9.98 -9.55 -1.18
N LEU A 137 9.39 -8.37 -1.17
CA LEU A 137 8.93 -7.70 -2.39
C LEU A 137 10.09 -7.37 -3.32
N GLU A 138 11.20 -6.88 -2.79
CA GLU A 138 12.40 -6.64 -3.58
C GLU A 138 12.86 -7.93 -4.30
N ALA A 139 13.03 -9.01 -3.54
CA ALA A 139 13.48 -10.28 -4.11
C ALA A 139 12.53 -10.78 -5.21
N SER A 140 11.22 -10.71 -4.97
CA SER A 140 10.22 -11.16 -5.93
C SER A 140 10.11 -10.26 -7.15
N ALA A 141 10.21 -8.95 -6.97
CA ALA A 141 10.20 -8.00 -8.09
C ALA A 141 11.42 -8.19 -8.99
N ARG A 142 12.60 -8.44 -8.42
CA ARG A 142 13.80 -8.74 -9.19
C ARG A 142 13.66 -10.01 -10.01
N LEU A 143 13.03 -11.06 -9.45
CA LEU A 143 12.73 -12.28 -10.20
C LEU A 143 11.75 -12.03 -11.36
N LEU A 144 10.71 -11.26 -11.10
CA LEU A 144 9.67 -10.96 -12.10
C LEU A 144 10.21 -10.12 -13.27
N LEU A 145 11.07 -9.16 -12.99
CA LEU A 145 11.56 -8.17 -13.96
C LEU A 145 12.87 -8.58 -14.65
N THR A 146 13.47 -9.67 -14.23
CA THR A 146 14.64 -10.25 -14.92
C THR A 146 14.20 -11.14 -16.05
#